data_a3ce811562a1fa71e9cb56664656e5b5
#
_entry.id   a3ce811562a1fa71e9cb56664656e5b5
#
_cell.length_a   1.000
_cell.length_b   1.000
_cell.length_c   1.000
_cell.angle_alpha   90.00
_cell.angle_beta   90.00
_cell.angle_gamma   90.00
#
_symmetry.space_group_name_H-M   'P 1'
#
loop_
_entity.id
_entity.type
_entity.pdbx_description
1 polymer ?
#
loop_
_entity_poly.entity_id
_entity_poly.type
_entity_poly.pdbx_seq_one_letter_code
_entity_poly.pdbx_strand_id
1 'polypeptide(L)'
;MQIKDKTILITGGASGIGLESAKQFLAEGASVIITGRNEAKLEAAKKMFPSLTIIKSDVENQDDGVALFDKVVALGGIDILYNNAGVGSPALNMGIANDQILKNAIYEININYFGVIRLNNLFMNMLKSRNEAAIINTTSILSMVPALEEPTYSASKTALSFYTRILRKNLEIVNSNLKVFELLPPLVATEMTAQRNDKKMTPEQLVKTLISGIKKDQFTIRVGDSKLLYFVNRFFPQLAFNLVNPKKIYAGLKSSLKP
;
A
#
# COMPACT_ATOMS: atom_id res chain seq x y z
N MET A 1 -9.66 1.54 -16.95
CA MET A 1 -8.47 2.00 -17.69
C MET A 1 -7.71 0.83 -18.28
N GLN A 2 -6.92 1.05 -19.34
CA GLN A 2 -6.04 0.03 -19.93
C GLN A 2 -4.71 -0.03 -19.17
N ILE A 3 -4.08 -1.23 -19.17
CA ILE A 3 -2.77 -1.45 -18.52
C ILE A 3 -1.68 -1.66 -19.59
N LYS A 4 -2.04 -2.27 -20.70
CA LYS A 4 -1.11 -2.49 -21.81
C LYS A 4 -0.50 -1.17 -22.28
N ASP A 5 0.79 -1.20 -22.58
CA ASP A 5 1.60 -0.07 -23.06
C ASP A 5 1.73 1.10 -22.03
N LYS A 6 1.33 0.90 -20.77
CA LYS A 6 1.52 1.86 -19.68
C LYS A 6 2.87 1.67 -18.99
N THR A 7 3.50 2.75 -18.57
CA THR A 7 4.67 2.72 -17.68
C THR A 7 4.21 2.87 -16.22
N ILE A 8 4.52 1.88 -15.39
CA ILE A 8 4.06 1.78 -14.00
C ILE A 8 5.24 1.84 -13.05
N LEU A 9 5.24 2.80 -12.12
CA LEU A 9 6.18 2.87 -11.00
C LEU A 9 5.57 2.23 -9.76
N ILE A 10 6.22 1.20 -9.19
CA ILE A 10 5.75 0.48 -8.00
C ILE A 10 6.74 0.68 -6.85
N THR A 11 6.34 1.34 -5.78
CA THR A 11 7.15 1.43 -4.57
C THR A 11 7.06 0.15 -3.74
N GLY A 12 8.18 -0.26 -3.13
CA GLY A 12 8.24 -1.56 -2.44
C GLY A 12 8.04 -2.74 -3.39
N GLY A 13 8.52 -2.60 -4.63
CA GLY A 13 8.31 -3.57 -5.71
C GLY A 13 9.18 -4.82 -5.67
N ALA A 14 10.11 -4.92 -4.72
CA ALA A 14 11.08 -6.03 -4.68
C ALA A 14 10.63 -7.25 -3.85
N SER A 15 9.44 -7.23 -3.24
CA SER A 15 8.92 -8.35 -2.44
C SER A 15 7.39 -8.31 -2.32
N GLY A 16 6.80 -9.40 -1.85
CA GLY A 16 5.40 -9.50 -1.45
C GLY A 16 4.41 -9.04 -2.53
N ILE A 17 3.47 -8.17 -2.15
CA ILE A 17 2.44 -7.63 -3.05
C ILE A 17 3.07 -6.86 -4.20
N GLY A 18 4.10 -6.06 -3.94
CA GLY A 18 4.77 -5.24 -4.95
C GLY A 18 5.43 -6.06 -6.05
N LEU A 19 6.15 -7.12 -5.69
CA LEU A 19 6.82 -7.99 -6.65
C LEU A 19 5.81 -8.80 -7.50
N GLU A 20 4.77 -9.31 -6.86
CA GLU A 20 3.70 -10.00 -7.61
C GLU A 20 2.94 -9.03 -8.52
N SER A 21 2.75 -7.78 -8.09
CA SER A 21 2.18 -6.73 -8.95
C SER A 21 3.07 -6.45 -10.15
N ALA A 22 4.37 -6.33 -9.95
CA ALA A 22 5.33 -6.14 -11.03
C ALA A 22 5.24 -7.28 -12.06
N LYS A 23 5.24 -8.53 -11.60
CA LYS A 23 5.08 -9.72 -12.44
C LYS A 23 3.80 -9.68 -13.28
N GLN A 24 2.65 -9.43 -12.64
CA GLN A 24 1.36 -9.46 -13.34
C GLN A 24 1.19 -8.24 -14.26
N PHE A 25 1.68 -7.05 -13.91
CA PHE A 25 1.64 -5.89 -14.80
C PHE A 25 2.54 -6.09 -16.04
N LEU A 26 3.71 -6.71 -15.90
CA LEU A 26 4.52 -7.11 -17.05
C LEU A 26 3.76 -8.08 -17.96
N ALA A 27 3.06 -9.06 -17.38
CA ALA A 27 2.24 -10.01 -18.14
C ALA A 27 1.04 -9.35 -18.86
N GLU A 28 0.56 -8.22 -18.35
CA GLU A 28 -0.47 -7.39 -19.00
C GLU A 28 0.09 -6.44 -20.07
N GLY A 29 1.40 -6.52 -20.37
CA GLY A 29 2.07 -5.71 -21.39
C GLY A 29 2.46 -4.32 -20.96
N ALA A 30 2.58 -4.05 -19.65
CA ALA A 30 3.10 -2.79 -19.14
C ALA A 30 4.63 -2.79 -19.06
N SER A 31 5.24 -1.61 -19.14
CA SER A 31 6.61 -1.36 -18.69
C SER A 31 6.61 -1.09 -17.20
N VAL A 32 7.46 -1.77 -16.42
CA VAL A 32 7.41 -1.68 -14.97
C VAL A 32 8.74 -1.24 -14.38
N ILE A 33 8.68 -0.18 -13.58
CA ILE A 33 9.76 0.34 -12.75
C ILE A 33 9.43 -0.05 -11.30
N ILE A 34 10.35 -0.70 -10.61
CA ILE A 34 10.20 -1.00 -9.19
C ILE A 34 11.22 -0.25 -8.35
N THR A 35 10.81 0.17 -7.15
CA THR A 35 11.71 0.79 -6.18
C THR A 35 11.68 0.10 -4.83
N GLY A 36 12.75 0.31 -4.05
CA GLY A 36 12.89 -0.17 -2.69
C GLY A 36 14.24 0.23 -2.10
N ARG A 37 14.39 0.10 -0.78
CA ARG A 37 15.64 0.46 -0.06
C ARG A 37 16.72 -0.60 -0.19
N ASN A 38 16.32 -1.86 -0.33
CA ASN A 38 17.23 -3.00 -0.35
C ASN A 38 17.63 -3.33 -1.79
N GLU A 39 18.87 -2.96 -2.14
CA GLU A 39 19.43 -3.16 -3.46
C GLU A 39 19.55 -4.64 -3.85
N ALA A 40 19.95 -5.50 -2.90
CA ALA A 40 20.06 -6.94 -3.17
C ALA A 40 18.70 -7.57 -3.55
N LYS A 41 17.60 -7.12 -2.89
CA LYS A 41 16.25 -7.57 -3.26
C LYS A 41 15.82 -7.04 -4.63
N LEU A 42 16.18 -5.81 -4.98
CA LEU A 42 15.91 -5.23 -6.31
C LEU A 42 16.64 -6.01 -7.39
N GLU A 43 17.92 -6.31 -7.19
CA GLU A 43 18.72 -7.11 -8.12
C GLU A 43 18.19 -8.54 -8.27
N ALA A 44 17.76 -9.16 -7.18
CA ALA A 44 17.12 -10.47 -7.22
C ALA A 44 15.81 -10.43 -8.03
N ALA A 45 14.99 -9.40 -7.87
CA ALA A 45 13.79 -9.21 -8.66
C ALA A 45 14.09 -9.00 -10.16
N LYS A 46 15.14 -8.20 -10.46
CA LYS A 46 15.61 -7.97 -11.84
C LYS A 46 16.12 -9.25 -12.50
N LYS A 47 16.84 -10.10 -11.77
CA LYS A 47 17.27 -11.42 -12.27
C LYS A 47 16.08 -12.33 -12.57
N MET A 48 15.05 -12.29 -11.75
CA MET A 48 13.82 -13.08 -11.92
C MET A 48 12.97 -12.56 -13.10
N PHE A 49 12.91 -11.25 -13.29
CA PHE A 49 12.15 -10.57 -14.34
C PHE A 49 13.04 -9.56 -15.07
N PRO A 50 13.80 -9.98 -16.10
CA PRO A 50 14.79 -9.13 -16.78
C PRO A 50 14.24 -7.85 -17.43
N SER A 51 12.96 -7.79 -17.72
CA SER A 51 12.27 -6.62 -18.27
C SER A 51 12.01 -5.52 -17.25
N LEU A 52 12.15 -5.79 -15.94
CA LEU A 52 11.98 -4.77 -14.91
C LEU A 52 13.06 -3.69 -15.01
N THR A 53 12.69 -2.44 -14.79
CA THR A 53 13.62 -1.38 -14.42
C THR A 53 13.66 -1.26 -12.91
N ILE A 54 14.83 -1.23 -12.30
CA ILE A 54 15.00 -1.11 -10.86
C ILE A 54 15.64 0.23 -10.50
N ILE A 55 15.13 0.89 -9.46
CA ILE A 55 15.70 2.13 -8.92
C ILE A 55 15.71 2.03 -7.40
N LYS A 56 16.88 2.14 -6.78
CA LYS A 56 16.99 2.24 -5.34
C LYS A 56 16.42 3.58 -4.87
N SER A 57 15.48 3.55 -3.93
CA SER A 57 14.86 4.74 -3.35
C SER A 57 14.14 4.39 -2.06
N ASP A 58 14.29 5.22 -1.02
CA ASP A 58 13.53 5.15 0.21
C ASP A 58 12.41 6.19 0.19
N VAL A 59 11.18 5.75 0.31
CA VAL A 59 10.01 6.65 0.31
C VAL A 59 9.97 7.60 1.52
N GLU A 60 10.68 7.26 2.60
CA GLU A 60 10.84 8.11 3.78
C GLU A 60 11.78 9.30 3.51
N ASN A 61 12.76 9.12 2.62
CA ASN A 61 13.77 10.12 2.33
C ASN A 61 13.31 11.08 1.20
N GLN A 62 13.39 12.38 1.44
CA GLN A 62 12.97 13.39 0.47
C GLN A 62 13.91 13.46 -0.73
N ASP A 63 15.22 13.40 -0.51
CA ASP A 63 16.23 13.50 -1.58
C ASP A 63 16.17 12.28 -2.49
N ASP A 64 15.94 11.09 -1.92
CA ASP A 64 15.67 9.87 -2.69
C ASP A 64 14.44 10.01 -3.57
N GLY A 65 13.38 10.66 -3.05
CA GLY A 65 12.16 10.95 -3.82
C GLY A 65 12.42 11.85 -5.01
N VAL A 66 13.21 12.92 -4.83
CA VAL A 66 13.62 13.84 -5.92
C VAL A 66 14.50 13.11 -6.94
N ALA A 67 15.51 12.38 -6.48
CA ALA A 67 16.39 11.60 -7.37
C ALA A 67 15.63 10.51 -8.15
N LEU A 68 14.60 9.90 -7.53
CA LEU A 68 13.70 8.98 -8.21
C LEU A 68 12.92 9.68 -9.32
N PHE A 69 12.35 10.85 -9.03
CA PHE A 69 11.61 11.66 -10.02
C PHE A 69 12.46 11.97 -11.23
N ASP A 70 13.70 12.47 -11.02
CA ASP A 70 14.62 12.83 -12.11
C ASP A 70 14.97 11.63 -12.98
N LYS A 71 15.24 10.45 -12.37
CA LYS A 71 15.49 9.21 -13.10
C LYS A 71 14.27 8.77 -13.92
N VAL A 72 13.06 8.89 -13.36
CA VAL A 72 11.83 8.55 -14.07
C VAL A 72 11.57 9.51 -15.23
N VAL A 73 11.84 10.81 -15.08
CA VAL A 73 11.79 11.78 -16.18
C VAL A 73 12.73 11.38 -17.31
N ALA A 74 13.97 11.03 -16.99
CA ALA A 74 14.97 10.58 -17.98
C ALA A 74 14.55 9.30 -18.73
N LEU A 75 13.71 8.46 -18.12
CA LEU A 75 13.12 7.25 -18.73
C LEU A 75 11.83 7.52 -19.54
N GLY A 76 11.41 8.78 -19.70
CA GLY A 76 10.18 9.15 -20.42
C GLY A 76 8.93 9.27 -19.54
N GLY A 77 9.06 9.15 -18.22
CA GLY A 77 8.00 9.32 -17.25
C GLY A 77 7.14 8.07 -17.04
N ILE A 78 6.07 8.24 -16.26
CA ILE A 78 5.12 7.17 -15.91
C ILE A 78 3.68 7.57 -16.21
N ASP A 79 2.84 6.56 -16.38
CA ASP A 79 1.38 6.68 -16.48
C ASP A 79 0.68 6.28 -15.17
N ILE A 80 1.29 5.39 -14.39
CA ILE A 80 0.71 4.89 -13.15
C ILE A 80 1.76 4.97 -12.03
N LEU A 81 1.41 5.66 -10.94
CA LEU A 81 2.15 5.62 -9.68
C LEU A 81 1.45 4.66 -8.72
N TYR A 82 2.09 3.54 -8.41
CA TYR A 82 1.57 2.59 -7.45
C TYR A 82 2.32 2.69 -6.11
N ASN A 83 1.74 3.39 -5.16
CA ASN A 83 2.21 3.51 -3.78
C ASN A 83 1.86 2.22 -3.01
N ASN A 84 2.76 1.25 -3.07
CA ASN A 84 2.61 -0.04 -2.41
C ASN A 84 3.56 -0.19 -1.20
N ALA A 85 4.67 0.54 -1.15
CA ALA A 85 5.56 0.51 0.00
C ALA A 85 4.80 0.76 1.31
N GLY A 86 5.09 -0.05 2.30
CA GLY A 86 4.47 0.06 3.62
C GLY A 86 5.19 -0.81 4.63
N VAL A 87 5.07 -0.43 5.87
CA VAL A 87 5.66 -1.13 7.02
C VAL A 87 4.63 -1.28 8.14
N GLY A 88 4.79 -2.34 8.92
CA GLY A 88 4.12 -2.53 10.21
C GLY A 88 5.16 -2.79 11.29
N SER A 89 4.95 -2.28 12.46
CA SER A 89 5.81 -2.46 13.62
C SER A 89 5.34 -3.63 14.48
N PRO A 90 6.21 -4.17 15.35
CA PRO A 90 5.79 -5.18 16.33
C PRO A 90 4.63 -4.70 17.18
N ALA A 91 3.75 -5.64 17.53
CA ALA A 91 2.61 -5.38 18.41
C ALA A 91 3.05 -4.86 19.78
N LEU A 92 2.48 -3.71 20.20
CA LEU A 92 2.72 -3.12 21.51
C LEU A 92 1.39 -2.75 22.17
N ASN A 93 1.30 -3.00 23.48
CA ASN A 93 0.13 -2.60 24.27
C ASN A 93 0.21 -1.09 24.57
N MET A 94 -0.70 -0.30 23.99
CA MET A 94 -0.76 1.15 24.20
C MET A 94 -1.15 1.55 25.63
N GLY A 95 -1.66 0.61 26.44
CA GLY A 95 -1.94 0.84 27.85
C GLY A 95 -0.71 0.83 28.76
N ILE A 96 0.49 0.57 28.20
CA ILE A 96 1.76 0.53 28.95
C ILE A 96 2.67 1.61 28.38
N ALA A 97 3.19 2.49 29.25
CA ALA A 97 4.16 3.50 28.85
C ALA A 97 5.41 2.85 28.26
N ASN A 98 5.72 3.17 27.00
CA ASN A 98 6.83 2.58 26.27
C ASN A 98 7.28 3.55 25.16
N ASP A 99 8.53 3.96 25.20
CA ASP A 99 9.12 4.88 24.20
C ASP A 99 9.11 4.33 22.78
N GLN A 100 9.02 3.01 22.63
CA GLN A 100 8.97 2.37 21.32
C GLN A 100 7.66 2.66 20.59
N ILE A 101 6.56 2.93 21.30
CA ILE A 101 5.26 3.26 20.69
C ILE A 101 5.37 4.50 19.81
N LEU A 102 5.98 5.58 20.30
CA LEU A 102 6.16 6.81 19.53
C LEU A 102 7.12 6.59 18.36
N LYS A 103 8.22 5.85 18.55
CA LYS A 103 9.16 5.52 17.47
C LYS A 103 8.48 4.73 16.35
N ASN A 104 7.67 3.72 16.69
CA ASN A 104 6.91 2.94 15.74
C ASN A 104 5.89 3.81 14.99
N ALA A 105 5.16 4.67 15.71
CA ALA A 105 4.18 5.57 15.10
C ALA A 105 4.82 6.52 14.08
N ILE A 106 5.96 7.14 14.43
CA ILE A 106 6.73 8.02 13.53
C ILE A 106 7.21 7.23 12.30
N TYR A 107 7.80 6.06 12.49
CA TYR A 107 8.30 5.22 11.41
C TYR A 107 7.18 4.81 10.44
N GLU A 108 6.05 4.33 10.97
CA GLU A 108 4.92 3.91 10.15
C GLU A 108 4.26 5.07 9.42
N ILE A 109 4.05 6.21 10.08
CA ILE A 109 3.40 7.37 9.46
C ILE A 109 4.30 8.00 8.38
N ASN A 110 5.61 8.03 8.57
CA ASN A 110 6.56 8.54 7.59
C ASN A 110 6.55 7.74 6.29
N ILE A 111 6.49 6.42 6.38
CA ILE A 111 6.51 5.53 5.22
C ILE A 111 5.10 5.39 4.64
N ASN A 112 4.11 5.01 5.47
CA ASN A 112 2.78 4.62 5.02
C ASN A 112 1.93 5.81 4.56
N TYR A 113 2.24 7.03 5.01
CA TYR A 113 1.45 8.23 4.76
C TYR A 113 2.27 9.37 4.13
N PHE A 114 3.28 9.90 4.81
CA PHE A 114 4.05 11.02 4.26
C PHE A 114 4.85 10.65 3.02
N GLY A 115 5.39 9.43 2.94
CA GLY A 115 6.03 8.92 1.74
C GLY A 115 5.10 8.93 0.52
N VAL A 116 3.85 8.51 0.72
CA VAL A 116 2.82 8.54 -0.35
C VAL A 116 2.49 9.97 -0.76
N ILE A 117 2.30 10.90 0.19
CA ILE A 117 2.02 12.31 -0.13
C ILE A 117 3.17 12.93 -0.91
N ARG A 118 4.42 12.67 -0.49
CA ARG A 118 5.63 13.16 -1.14
C ARG A 118 5.69 12.73 -2.61
N LEU A 119 5.53 11.45 -2.88
CA LEU A 119 5.56 10.93 -4.24
C LEU A 119 4.37 11.41 -5.07
N ASN A 120 3.16 11.44 -4.51
CA ASN A 120 2.01 11.99 -5.19
C ASN A 120 2.24 13.45 -5.60
N ASN A 121 2.85 14.26 -4.72
CA ASN A 121 3.15 15.66 -5.03
C ASN A 121 4.22 15.79 -6.14
N LEU A 122 5.30 15.03 -6.07
CA LEU A 122 6.37 15.05 -7.06
C LEU A 122 5.87 14.63 -8.45
N PHE A 123 5.07 13.58 -8.54
CA PHE A 123 4.59 13.04 -9.81
C PHE A 123 3.29 13.65 -10.31
N MET A 124 2.62 14.52 -9.55
CA MET A 124 1.29 15.04 -9.86
C MET A 124 1.18 15.67 -11.24
N ASN A 125 2.07 16.59 -11.58
CA ASN A 125 2.02 17.29 -12.87
C ASN A 125 2.34 16.36 -14.04
N MET A 126 3.30 15.44 -13.87
CA MET A 126 3.62 14.42 -14.86
C MET A 126 2.40 13.54 -15.15
N LEU A 127 1.74 13.03 -14.11
CA LEU A 127 0.56 12.17 -14.27
C LEU A 127 -0.62 12.93 -14.88
N LYS A 128 -0.84 14.18 -14.48
CA LYS A 128 -1.92 15.03 -15.07
C LYS A 128 -1.70 15.35 -16.54
N SER A 129 -0.46 15.35 -17.04
CA SER A 129 -0.14 15.59 -18.44
C SER A 129 -0.37 14.36 -19.34
N ARG A 130 -0.62 13.18 -18.77
CA ARG A 130 -0.89 11.96 -19.53
C ARG A 130 -2.35 11.91 -19.99
N ASN A 131 -2.60 11.31 -21.16
CA ASN A 131 -3.95 11.09 -21.67
C ASN A 131 -4.81 10.22 -20.75
N GLU A 132 -4.21 9.19 -20.15
CA GLU A 132 -4.84 8.32 -19.17
C GLU A 132 -3.80 7.92 -18.12
N ALA A 133 -3.99 8.34 -16.87
CA ALA A 133 -3.07 8.09 -15.76
C ALA A 133 -3.80 7.67 -14.50
N ALA A 134 -3.04 7.06 -13.57
CA ALA A 134 -3.58 6.68 -12.27
C ALA A 134 -2.56 6.80 -11.14
N ILE A 135 -3.08 7.06 -9.94
CA ILE A 135 -2.44 6.81 -8.66
C ILE A 135 -3.16 5.62 -8.01
N ILE A 136 -2.41 4.65 -7.51
CA ILE A 136 -2.92 3.51 -6.75
C ILE A 136 -2.30 3.57 -5.37
N ASN A 137 -3.11 3.63 -4.31
CA ASN A 137 -2.65 3.63 -2.93
C ASN A 137 -3.07 2.33 -2.23
N THR A 138 -2.10 1.60 -1.67
CA THR A 138 -2.35 0.42 -0.84
C THR A 138 -2.62 0.85 0.60
N THR A 139 -3.89 0.80 0.99
CA THR A 139 -4.32 0.98 2.37
C THR A 139 -4.37 -0.37 3.10
N SER A 140 -5.40 -0.69 3.83
CA SER A 140 -5.60 -1.97 4.53
C SER A 140 -7.05 -2.13 4.92
N ILE A 141 -7.49 -3.36 5.17
CA ILE A 141 -8.71 -3.65 5.92
C ILE A 141 -8.70 -2.93 7.29
N LEU A 142 -7.51 -2.76 7.89
CA LEU A 142 -7.32 -2.07 9.18
C LEU A 142 -7.52 -0.55 9.10
N SER A 143 -7.67 0.03 7.91
CA SER A 143 -8.13 1.41 7.75
C SER A 143 -9.62 1.59 8.01
N MET A 144 -10.38 0.48 8.06
CA MET A 144 -11.81 0.48 8.35
C MET A 144 -12.11 0.06 9.79
N VAL A 145 -11.37 -0.92 10.30
CA VAL A 145 -11.53 -1.47 11.65
C VAL A 145 -10.15 -1.62 12.29
N PRO A 146 -9.85 -0.91 13.39
CA PRO A 146 -8.52 -0.94 13.98
C PRO A 146 -8.21 -2.28 14.63
N ALA A 147 -6.95 -2.71 14.55
CA ALA A 147 -6.44 -3.88 15.27
C ALA A 147 -5.74 -3.46 16.56
N LEU A 148 -6.03 -4.15 17.67
CA LEU A 148 -5.39 -3.92 18.97
C LEU A 148 -3.89 -4.19 18.94
N GLU A 149 -3.45 -5.14 18.12
CA GLU A 149 -2.03 -5.50 17.98
C GLU A 149 -1.26 -4.56 17.03
N GLU A 150 -1.97 -3.77 16.21
CA GLU A 150 -1.37 -2.89 15.21
C GLU A 150 -2.01 -1.47 15.25
N PRO A 151 -2.02 -0.79 16.40
CA PRO A 151 -2.77 0.47 16.58
C PRO A 151 -2.21 1.60 15.73
N THR A 152 -0.88 1.79 15.70
CA THR A 152 -0.19 2.84 14.95
C THR A 152 -0.21 2.58 13.45
N TYR A 153 -0.07 1.31 13.05
CA TYR A 153 -0.27 0.89 11.66
C TYR A 153 -1.71 1.18 11.18
N SER A 154 -2.71 0.76 11.97
CA SER A 154 -4.13 1.02 11.65
C SER A 154 -4.39 2.52 11.48
N ALA A 155 -3.83 3.36 12.36
CA ALA A 155 -3.93 4.81 12.27
C ALA A 155 -3.29 5.36 11.00
N SER A 156 -2.07 4.90 10.64
CA SER A 156 -1.37 5.33 9.42
C SER A 156 -2.14 4.98 8.15
N LYS A 157 -2.72 3.77 8.09
CA LYS A 157 -3.52 3.32 6.94
C LYS A 157 -4.89 4.00 6.88
N THR A 158 -5.46 4.38 8.03
CA THR A 158 -6.68 5.21 8.06
C THR A 158 -6.41 6.61 7.52
N ALA A 159 -5.32 7.25 7.96
CA ALA A 159 -4.90 8.55 7.41
C ALA A 159 -4.73 8.50 5.89
N LEU A 160 -4.05 7.46 5.37
CA LEU A 160 -3.89 7.27 3.92
C LEU A 160 -5.23 7.05 3.20
N SER A 161 -6.16 6.30 3.79
CA SER A 161 -7.48 6.06 3.21
C SER A 161 -8.27 7.37 3.07
N PHE A 162 -8.31 8.21 4.12
CA PHE A 162 -8.96 9.52 4.04
C PHE A 162 -8.29 10.43 3.01
N TYR A 163 -6.97 10.52 3.01
CA TYR A 163 -6.22 11.29 2.00
C TYR A 163 -6.55 10.82 0.57
N THR A 164 -6.55 9.51 0.33
CA THR A 164 -6.84 8.93 -1.00
C THR A 164 -8.23 9.33 -1.51
N ARG A 165 -9.23 9.27 -0.62
CA ARG A 165 -10.62 9.63 -0.95
C ARG A 165 -10.77 11.12 -1.26
N ILE A 166 -10.11 11.99 -0.49
CA ILE A 166 -10.14 13.44 -0.71
C ILE A 166 -9.34 13.81 -1.96
N LEU A 167 -8.16 13.21 -2.19
CA LEU A 167 -7.39 13.43 -3.42
C LEU A 167 -8.22 13.10 -4.67
N ARG A 168 -8.90 11.95 -4.66
CA ARG A 168 -9.82 11.56 -5.75
C ARG A 168 -10.88 12.64 -5.99
N LYS A 169 -11.52 13.09 -4.92
CA LYS A 169 -12.60 14.09 -5.04
C LYS A 169 -12.08 15.45 -5.54
N ASN A 170 -10.93 15.88 -5.08
CA ASN A 170 -10.31 17.12 -5.56
C ASN A 170 -9.97 17.05 -7.05
N LEU A 171 -9.45 15.92 -7.54
CA LEU A 171 -9.16 15.72 -8.96
C LEU A 171 -10.44 15.69 -9.81
N GLU A 172 -11.53 15.11 -9.32
CA GLU A 172 -12.85 15.17 -9.96
C GLU A 172 -13.35 16.63 -10.09
N ILE A 173 -13.25 17.43 -9.01
CA ILE A 173 -13.70 18.82 -9.00
C ILE A 173 -12.96 19.68 -10.04
N VAL A 174 -11.67 19.42 -10.26
CA VAL A 174 -10.89 20.16 -11.26
C VAL A 174 -10.91 19.48 -12.64
N ASN A 175 -11.82 18.56 -12.87
CA ASN A 175 -11.98 17.81 -14.12
C ASN A 175 -10.68 17.17 -14.65
N SER A 176 -9.87 16.63 -13.72
CA SER A 176 -8.65 15.94 -14.09
C SER A 176 -8.96 14.53 -14.61
N ASN A 177 -8.22 14.11 -15.65
CA ASN A 177 -8.24 12.74 -16.15
C ASN A 177 -7.46 11.74 -15.29
N LEU A 178 -6.75 12.23 -14.26
CA LEU A 178 -5.97 11.40 -13.35
C LEU A 178 -6.88 10.63 -12.39
N LYS A 179 -6.88 9.31 -12.51
CA LYS A 179 -7.69 8.39 -11.68
C LYS A 179 -6.97 8.08 -10.37
N VAL A 180 -7.72 7.91 -9.27
CA VAL A 180 -7.14 7.52 -7.97
C VAL A 180 -7.83 6.27 -7.45
N PHE A 181 -7.07 5.18 -7.37
CA PHE A 181 -7.53 3.89 -6.86
C PHE A 181 -7.04 3.67 -5.42
N GLU A 182 -7.89 3.06 -4.63
CA GLU A 182 -7.57 2.58 -3.28
C GLU A 182 -7.66 1.06 -3.27
N LEU A 183 -6.56 0.39 -2.94
CA LEU A 183 -6.53 -1.05 -2.69
C LEU A 183 -6.61 -1.32 -1.19
N LEU A 184 -7.59 -2.12 -0.77
CA LEU A 184 -7.76 -2.53 0.63
C LEU A 184 -7.48 -4.04 0.76
N PRO A 185 -6.22 -4.44 0.98
CA PRO A 185 -5.88 -5.83 1.22
C PRO A 185 -6.45 -6.34 2.55
N PRO A 186 -6.88 -7.61 2.60
CA PRO A 186 -6.96 -8.36 3.86
C PRO A 186 -5.56 -8.77 4.32
N LEU A 187 -5.45 -9.72 5.25
CA LEU A 187 -4.17 -10.33 5.61
C LEU A 187 -3.62 -11.13 4.41
N VAL A 188 -2.44 -10.75 3.91
CA VAL A 188 -1.79 -11.34 2.73
C VAL A 188 -0.50 -12.06 3.13
N ALA A 189 -0.21 -13.20 2.52
CA ALA A 189 0.99 -13.99 2.75
C ALA A 189 2.23 -13.29 2.17
N THR A 190 2.92 -12.53 3.00
CA THR A 190 4.15 -11.77 2.68
C THR A 190 5.17 -11.94 3.80
N GLU A 191 6.40 -11.48 3.59
CA GLU A 191 7.42 -11.43 4.66
C GLU A 191 6.92 -10.65 5.89
N MET A 192 6.22 -9.51 5.68
CA MET A 192 5.66 -8.68 6.76
C MET A 192 4.72 -9.46 7.68
N THR A 193 4.00 -10.43 7.14
CA THR A 193 3.01 -11.21 7.88
C THR A 193 3.47 -12.64 8.17
N ALA A 194 4.75 -12.96 7.95
CA ALA A 194 5.28 -14.34 8.05
C ALA A 194 4.99 -14.99 9.41
N GLN A 195 5.11 -14.21 10.48
CA GLN A 195 4.92 -14.71 11.86
C GLN A 195 3.45 -14.88 12.27
N ARG A 196 2.49 -14.44 11.46
CA ARG A 196 1.06 -14.58 11.77
C ARG A 196 0.57 -15.96 11.32
N ASN A 197 -0.15 -16.66 12.19
CA ASN A 197 -0.71 -17.99 11.92
C ASN A 197 -2.12 -17.98 11.36
N ASP A 198 -2.70 -16.81 11.14
CA ASP A 198 -4.05 -16.67 10.60
C ASP A 198 -4.09 -17.03 9.11
N LYS A 199 -5.29 -17.37 8.60
CA LYS A 199 -5.49 -17.61 7.16
C LYS A 199 -5.13 -16.37 6.35
N LYS A 200 -4.25 -16.52 5.38
CA LYS A 200 -3.73 -15.45 4.52
C LYS A 200 -4.20 -15.64 3.09
N MET A 201 -4.51 -14.54 2.42
CA MET A 201 -4.69 -14.51 0.98
C MET A 201 -3.32 -14.57 0.29
N THR A 202 -3.23 -15.17 -0.89
CA THR A 202 -2.00 -15.11 -1.68
C THR A 202 -1.84 -13.75 -2.37
N PRO A 203 -0.59 -13.25 -2.55
CA PRO A 203 -0.35 -12.04 -3.33
C PRO A 203 -0.93 -12.12 -4.75
N GLU A 204 -0.86 -13.31 -5.36
CA GLU A 204 -1.40 -13.55 -6.71
C GLU A 204 -2.91 -13.27 -6.80
N GLN A 205 -3.70 -13.79 -5.87
CA GLN A 205 -5.15 -13.55 -5.82
C GLN A 205 -5.48 -12.08 -5.62
N LEU A 206 -4.72 -11.40 -4.74
CA LEU A 206 -4.88 -9.97 -4.47
C LEU A 206 -4.65 -9.15 -5.73
N VAL A 207 -3.51 -9.36 -6.39
CA VAL A 207 -3.09 -8.58 -7.57
C VAL A 207 -4.00 -8.83 -8.76
N LYS A 208 -4.45 -10.06 -8.97
CA LYS A 208 -5.47 -10.38 -9.99
C LYS A 208 -6.75 -9.57 -9.79
N THR A 209 -7.17 -9.41 -8.52
CA THR A 209 -8.35 -8.58 -8.18
C THR A 209 -8.06 -7.09 -8.38
N LEU A 210 -6.85 -6.62 -8.04
CA LEU A 210 -6.42 -5.24 -8.29
C LEU A 210 -6.49 -4.91 -9.78
N ILE A 211 -5.89 -5.72 -10.64
CA ILE A 211 -5.88 -5.54 -12.09
C ILE A 211 -7.31 -5.52 -12.66
N SER A 212 -8.15 -6.47 -12.23
CA SER A 212 -9.56 -6.48 -12.62
C SER A 212 -10.31 -5.22 -12.19
N GLY A 213 -10.02 -4.71 -10.98
CA GLY A 213 -10.60 -3.47 -10.46
C GLY A 213 -10.18 -2.25 -11.26
N ILE A 214 -8.89 -2.15 -11.61
CA ILE A 214 -8.35 -1.07 -12.45
C ILE A 214 -9.03 -1.07 -13.83
N LYS A 215 -9.10 -2.23 -14.48
CA LYS A 215 -9.73 -2.38 -15.80
C LYS A 215 -11.22 -1.98 -15.81
N LYS A 216 -11.91 -2.13 -14.68
CA LYS A 216 -13.34 -1.80 -14.51
C LYS A 216 -13.58 -0.42 -13.90
N ASP A 217 -12.54 0.40 -13.71
CA ASP A 217 -12.62 1.68 -13.00
C ASP A 217 -13.28 1.58 -11.61
N GLN A 218 -13.02 0.49 -10.90
CA GLN A 218 -13.45 0.29 -9.52
C GLN A 218 -12.51 1.04 -8.57
N PHE A 219 -12.81 2.29 -8.28
CA PHE A 219 -11.91 3.19 -7.53
C PHE A 219 -11.59 2.76 -6.08
N THR A 220 -12.43 1.94 -5.47
CA THR A 220 -12.17 1.36 -4.13
C THR A 220 -12.23 -0.16 -4.25
N ILE A 221 -11.06 -0.80 -4.29
CA ILE A 221 -10.88 -2.23 -4.54
C ILE A 221 -10.74 -2.95 -3.20
N ARG A 222 -11.86 -3.49 -2.71
CA ARG A 222 -11.93 -4.34 -1.52
C ARG A 222 -11.76 -5.79 -1.95
N VAL A 223 -10.80 -6.49 -1.33
CA VAL A 223 -10.43 -7.85 -1.75
C VAL A 223 -10.78 -8.86 -0.65
N GLY A 224 -11.40 -9.99 -1.01
CA GLY A 224 -11.72 -11.06 -0.08
C GLY A 224 -12.56 -10.58 1.11
N ASP A 225 -12.12 -10.90 2.31
CA ASP A 225 -12.84 -10.59 3.56
C ASP A 225 -13.03 -9.08 3.81
N SER A 226 -12.26 -8.22 3.13
CA SER A 226 -12.44 -6.77 3.26
C SER A 226 -13.79 -6.28 2.72
N LYS A 227 -14.42 -7.02 1.79
CA LYS A 227 -15.78 -6.74 1.31
C LYS A 227 -16.80 -6.99 2.40
N LEU A 228 -16.73 -8.18 3.01
CA LEU A 228 -17.65 -8.57 4.11
C LEU A 228 -17.48 -7.65 5.30
N LEU A 229 -16.22 -7.41 5.72
CA LEU A 229 -15.94 -6.55 6.87
C LEU A 229 -16.47 -5.12 6.67
N TYR A 230 -16.39 -4.58 5.44
CA TYR A 230 -16.95 -3.27 5.12
C TYR A 230 -18.45 -3.20 5.44
N PHE A 231 -19.23 -4.21 5.00
CA PHE A 231 -20.67 -4.24 5.29
C PHE A 231 -20.95 -4.46 6.78
N VAL A 232 -20.23 -5.38 7.41
CA VAL A 232 -20.38 -5.62 8.86
C VAL A 232 -20.06 -4.35 9.65
N ASN A 233 -18.95 -3.67 9.33
CA ASN A 233 -18.57 -2.43 10.02
C ASN A 233 -19.58 -1.28 9.81
N ARG A 234 -20.24 -1.25 8.65
CA ARG A 234 -21.22 -0.20 8.34
C ARG A 234 -22.47 -0.28 9.23
N PHE A 235 -22.93 -1.49 9.54
CA PHE A 235 -24.19 -1.73 10.25
C PHE A 235 -23.98 -2.25 11.68
N PHE A 236 -22.88 -2.94 11.93
CA PHE A 236 -22.55 -3.60 13.20
C PHE A 236 -21.10 -3.36 13.60
N PRO A 237 -20.70 -2.09 13.90
CA PRO A 237 -19.29 -1.75 14.13
C PRO A 237 -18.64 -2.53 15.28
N GLN A 238 -19.38 -2.82 16.36
CA GLN A 238 -18.86 -3.61 17.47
C GLN A 238 -18.61 -5.08 17.06
N LEU A 239 -19.44 -5.65 16.20
CA LEU A 239 -19.21 -6.99 15.66
C LEU A 239 -17.96 -7.00 14.76
N ALA A 240 -17.80 -6.00 13.88
CA ALA A 240 -16.62 -5.87 13.05
C ALA A 240 -15.34 -5.74 13.89
N PHE A 241 -15.39 -4.93 14.95
CA PHE A 241 -14.27 -4.80 15.89
C PHE A 241 -13.92 -6.15 16.54
N ASN A 242 -14.90 -6.90 17.01
CA ASN A 242 -14.70 -8.22 17.63
C ASN A 242 -14.17 -9.28 16.63
N LEU A 243 -14.54 -9.19 15.35
CA LEU A 243 -14.03 -10.07 14.30
C LEU A 243 -12.52 -9.83 14.04
N VAL A 244 -12.10 -8.57 14.01
CA VAL A 244 -10.67 -8.20 13.85
C VAL A 244 -9.89 -8.46 15.13
N ASN A 245 -10.54 -8.33 16.31
CA ASN A 245 -9.93 -8.43 17.63
C ASN A 245 -10.55 -9.55 18.47
N PRO A 246 -10.36 -10.83 18.11
CA PRO A 246 -10.94 -11.94 18.87
C PRO A 246 -10.35 -11.99 20.29
N LYS A 247 -11.13 -12.54 21.24
CA LYS A 247 -10.77 -12.59 22.68
C LYS A 247 -9.39 -13.20 22.97
N LYS A 248 -8.89 -14.09 22.10
CA LYS A 248 -7.52 -14.65 22.22
C LYS A 248 -6.42 -13.56 22.24
N ILE A 249 -6.60 -12.46 21.51
CA ILE A 249 -5.69 -11.31 21.48
C ILE A 249 -5.62 -10.63 22.85
N TYR A 250 -6.75 -10.55 23.58
CA TYR A 250 -6.80 -9.92 24.91
C TYR A 250 -5.92 -10.64 25.93
N ALA A 251 -5.80 -11.96 25.83
CA ALA A 251 -4.93 -12.74 26.72
C ALA A 251 -3.44 -12.39 26.49
N GLY A 252 -3.01 -12.26 25.24
CA GLY A 252 -1.68 -11.85 24.86
C GLY A 252 -1.35 -10.43 25.37
N LEU A 253 -2.25 -9.47 25.17
CA LEU A 253 -2.08 -8.10 25.66
C LEU A 253 -2.07 -8.02 27.19
N LYS A 254 -2.87 -8.85 27.90
CA LYS A 254 -2.84 -8.94 29.37
C LYS A 254 -1.55 -9.55 29.91
N SER A 255 -0.96 -10.51 29.20
CA SER A 255 0.33 -11.10 29.62
C SER A 255 1.48 -10.10 29.57
N SER A 256 1.43 -9.10 28.69
CA SER A 256 2.41 -8.00 28.65
C SER A 256 2.30 -6.99 29.81
N LEU A 257 1.25 -7.10 30.64
CA LEU A 257 1.06 -6.30 31.85
C LEU A 257 1.74 -6.91 33.08
N LYS A 258 2.21 -8.15 32.99
CA LYS A 258 2.94 -8.77 34.11
C LYS A 258 4.37 -8.24 34.15
N PRO A 259 4.83 -7.78 35.33
CA PRO A 259 6.18 -7.25 35.51
C PRO A 259 7.25 -8.31 35.21
#